data_88438d5755470d710fcf54a5beff1c55
#
_entry.id   88438d5755470d710fcf54a5beff1c55
#
_cell.length_a   1.000
_cell.length_b   1.000
_cell.length_c   1.000
_cell.angle_alpha   90.00
_cell.angle_beta   90.00
_cell.angle_gamma   90.00
#
_symmetry.space_group_name_H-M   'P 1'
#
loop_
_entity.id
_entity.type
_entity.pdbx_description
1 polymer ?
#
loop_
_entity_poly.entity_id
_entity_poly.type
_entity_poly.pdbx_seq_one_letter_code
_entity_poly.pdbx_strand_id
1 'polypeptide(L)'
;MLARRQIVMGAAAAVGSAVISSLAAAPFEWLKTLPSDAGFTSDLEARLDKLIADKRAWGLHSVLVVRGRHIVLERYFEGEDNNWGQQLGLVQFGPDTLQNLYSATKSVVALVYGIALAEGKVPPPSAPLYAQFPEYEDLVAADERRKQQTIGHALSMSLGARWNEIGLAYDSPANDEVGMEMAKDRYRFALERPVTGAPGKRWQYSGGATALLGRLIAKGTGRSLPDYARAALFDPIGLGRTEWVTSKDTWVFRQSGTGDGEPIAASGLRMTPRDLARVGQLVLDNGMADGRQVVPAEWLAECFVPRVSVNELQRYGYQWYLGDMEFLAGGTVRLEHWVGCAGNGGQRLYVMPDLDLVIVVTAGNYSEPEQWLPPIRVVREVVLPSIL
;
A
#
# COMPACT_ATOMS: atom_id res chain seq x y z
N MET A 1 56.63 62.87 6.12
CA MET A 1 55.61 62.25 5.31
C MET A 1 55.23 60.95 5.97
N LEU A 2 54.12 60.92 6.70
CA LEU A 2 53.65 59.77 7.49
C LEU A 2 52.54 59.04 6.74
N ALA A 3 52.76 57.78 6.38
CA ALA A 3 51.75 56.98 5.73
C ALA A 3 50.81 56.37 6.77
N ARG A 4 49.53 56.62 6.63
CA ARG A 4 48.44 56.01 7.43
C ARG A 4 48.15 54.59 6.92
N ARG A 5 48.28 53.62 7.81
CA ARG A 5 47.77 52.23 7.60
C ARG A 5 46.29 52.20 7.97
N GLN A 6 45.46 51.82 7.02
CA GLN A 6 44.03 51.49 7.28
C GLN A 6 43.97 50.02 7.72
N ILE A 7 43.33 49.80 8.88
CA ILE A 7 42.97 48.45 9.38
C ILE A 7 41.57 48.17 8.84
N VAL A 8 41.45 47.10 8.01
CA VAL A 8 40.18 46.55 7.58
C VAL A 8 39.74 45.50 8.61
N MET A 9 38.72 45.80 9.38
CA MET A 9 38.05 44.82 10.23
C MET A 9 37.09 43.97 9.36
N GLY A 10 37.42 42.69 9.20
CA GLY A 10 36.52 41.72 8.60
C GLY A 10 35.44 41.31 9.62
N ALA A 11 34.17 41.55 9.28
CA ALA A 11 33.03 41.02 10.03
C ALA A 11 32.80 39.55 9.62
N ALA A 12 33.00 38.64 10.54
CA ALA A 12 32.60 37.24 10.37
C ALA A 12 31.09 37.10 10.61
N ALA A 13 30.33 36.84 9.55
CA ALA A 13 28.93 36.50 9.68
C ALA A 13 28.81 35.04 10.20
N ALA A 14 28.32 34.90 11.42
CA ALA A 14 27.92 33.59 11.97
C ALA A 14 26.62 33.12 11.30
N VAL A 15 26.71 32.12 10.43
CA VAL A 15 25.56 31.41 9.90
C VAL A 15 25.03 30.50 11.00
N GLY A 16 24.00 30.93 11.70
CA GLY A 16 23.27 30.12 12.66
C GLY A 16 22.47 29.07 11.91
N SER A 17 22.89 27.81 12.00
CA SER A 17 22.06 26.68 11.58
C SER A 17 20.85 26.58 12.50
N ALA A 18 19.70 27.04 12.03
CA ALA A 18 18.43 26.79 12.70
C ALA A 18 18.15 25.28 12.61
N VAL A 19 18.28 24.57 13.70
CA VAL A 19 17.77 23.21 13.87
C VAL A 19 16.24 23.36 13.89
N ILE A 20 15.60 23.11 12.76
CA ILE A 20 14.15 22.97 12.68
C ILE A 20 13.85 21.61 13.35
N SER A 21 13.55 21.64 14.66
CA SER A 21 12.90 20.51 15.33
C SER A 21 11.55 20.31 14.64
N SER A 22 11.41 19.25 13.86
CA SER A 22 10.11 18.81 13.36
C SER A 22 9.30 18.37 14.60
N LEU A 23 8.44 19.24 15.09
CA LEU A 23 7.37 18.82 15.97
C LEU A 23 6.58 17.77 15.20
N ALA A 24 6.58 16.53 15.68
CA ALA A 24 5.69 15.49 15.17
C ALA A 24 4.26 16.07 15.19
N ALA A 25 3.58 16.02 14.06
CA ALA A 25 2.19 16.45 14.00
C ALA A 25 1.39 15.63 15.02
N ALA A 26 0.43 16.27 15.68
CA ALA A 26 -0.49 15.55 16.55
C ALA A 26 -1.20 14.44 15.73
N PRO A 27 -1.49 13.26 16.34
CA PRO A 27 -2.21 12.21 15.67
C PRO A 27 -3.52 12.76 15.07
N PHE A 28 -3.85 12.33 13.85
CA PHE A 28 -5.09 12.70 13.21
C PHE A 28 -6.27 12.06 13.94
N GLU A 29 -7.24 12.87 14.32
CA GLU A 29 -8.46 12.38 14.97
C GLU A 29 -9.65 12.42 13.99
N TRP A 30 -10.33 11.29 13.88
CA TRP A 30 -11.52 11.15 13.08
C TRP A 30 -12.73 11.73 13.81
N LEU A 31 -13.47 12.60 13.15
CA LEU A 31 -14.81 12.95 13.58
C LEU A 31 -15.81 11.85 13.18
N LYS A 32 -16.87 11.67 13.97
CA LYS A 32 -17.94 10.72 13.68
C LYS A 32 -19.23 11.47 13.37
N THR A 33 -20.07 10.85 12.54
CA THR A 33 -21.39 11.35 12.21
C THR A 33 -22.39 10.21 12.14
N LEU A 34 -23.69 10.53 12.25
CA LEU A 34 -24.73 9.53 12.05
C LEU A 34 -24.82 9.15 10.54
N PRO A 35 -25.16 7.90 10.21
CA PRO A 35 -25.35 7.50 8.82
C PRO A 35 -26.30 8.42 8.04
N SER A 36 -27.43 8.83 8.65
CA SER A 36 -28.41 9.75 8.04
C SER A 36 -27.81 11.10 7.66
N ASP A 37 -26.92 11.64 8.51
CA ASP A 37 -26.31 12.96 8.29
C ASP A 37 -25.25 12.93 7.18
N ALA A 38 -24.75 11.73 6.90
CA ALA A 38 -23.79 11.47 5.81
C ALA A 38 -24.47 10.92 4.53
N GLY A 39 -25.79 10.96 4.44
CA GLY A 39 -26.52 10.51 3.25
C GLY A 39 -26.60 8.99 3.10
N PHE A 40 -26.68 8.27 4.22
CA PHE A 40 -26.97 6.84 4.25
C PHE A 40 -28.36 6.59 4.89
N THR A 41 -28.93 5.44 4.59
CA THR A 41 -30.11 4.96 5.30
C THR A 41 -29.75 4.63 6.75
N SER A 42 -30.71 4.76 7.68
CA SER A 42 -30.50 4.53 9.10
C SER A 42 -30.26 3.05 9.46
N ASP A 43 -30.49 2.13 8.52
CA ASP A 43 -30.34 0.68 8.69
C ASP A 43 -28.95 0.14 8.30
N LEU A 44 -27.98 1.01 8.01
CA LEU A 44 -26.61 0.62 7.58
C LEU A 44 -25.98 -0.41 8.51
N GLU A 45 -25.99 -0.17 9.83
CA GLU A 45 -25.46 -1.13 10.82
C GLU A 45 -26.26 -2.43 10.84
N ALA A 46 -27.58 -2.34 10.84
CA ALA A 46 -28.45 -3.51 10.85
C ALA A 46 -28.24 -4.41 9.62
N ARG A 47 -27.95 -3.82 8.46
CA ARG A 47 -27.59 -4.57 7.25
C ARG A 47 -26.27 -5.32 7.42
N LEU A 48 -25.26 -4.70 8.05
CA LEU A 48 -24.01 -5.38 8.35
C LEU A 48 -24.22 -6.54 9.33
N ASP A 49 -24.97 -6.30 10.41
CA ASP A 49 -25.30 -7.34 11.38
C ASP A 49 -26.06 -8.52 10.74
N LYS A 50 -26.99 -8.21 9.84
CA LYS A 50 -27.70 -9.25 9.09
C LYS A 50 -26.77 -10.04 8.17
N LEU A 51 -25.87 -9.38 7.45
CA LEU A 51 -24.93 -10.04 6.55
C LEU A 51 -24.02 -11.02 7.32
N ILE A 52 -23.59 -10.63 8.53
CA ILE A 52 -22.79 -11.48 9.43
C ILE A 52 -23.63 -12.64 9.99
N ALA A 53 -24.86 -12.37 10.48
CA ALA A 53 -25.75 -13.40 11.01
C ALA A 53 -26.12 -14.46 9.96
N ASP A 54 -26.27 -14.06 8.71
CA ASP A 54 -26.51 -14.92 7.57
C ASP A 54 -25.26 -15.71 7.13
N LYS A 55 -24.13 -15.55 7.84
CA LYS A 55 -22.82 -16.17 7.54
C LYS A 55 -22.28 -15.84 6.15
N ARG A 56 -22.64 -14.69 5.61
CA ARG A 56 -22.23 -14.22 4.29
C ARG A 56 -20.99 -13.31 4.34
N ALA A 57 -20.66 -12.78 5.52
CA ALA A 57 -19.40 -12.12 5.82
C ALA A 57 -18.80 -12.77 7.07
N TRP A 58 -17.69 -13.46 6.90
CA TRP A 58 -17.00 -14.21 7.96
C TRP A 58 -15.58 -13.71 8.14
N GLY A 59 -14.99 -14.02 9.30
CA GLY A 59 -13.60 -13.69 9.62
C GLY A 59 -13.27 -12.20 9.62
N LEU A 60 -14.28 -11.32 9.71
CA LEU A 60 -14.08 -9.89 9.77
C LEU A 60 -13.36 -9.48 11.07
N HIS A 61 -12.35 -8.62 10.96
CA HIS A 61 -11.71 -7.95 12.09
C HIS A 61 -12.23 -6.52 12.26
N SER A 62 -12.42 -5.80 11.17
CA SER A 62 -13.02 -4.46 11.20
C SER A 62 -13.74 -4.10 9.92
N VAL A 63 -14.70 -3.17 10.04
CA VAL A 63 -15.35 -2.47 8.94
C VAL A 63 -15.41 -0.99 9.30
N LEU A 64 -14.79 -0.15 8.47
CA LEU A 64 -14.85 1.31 8.57
C LEU A 64 -15.41 1.88 7.27
N VAL A 65 -16.35 2.82 7.40
CA VAL A 65 -16.88 3.61 6.30
C VAL A 65 -16.70 5.08 6.64
N VAL A 66 -16.02 5.80 5.76
CA VAL A 66 -15.78 7.24 5.88
C VAL A 66 -16.43 7.95 4.70
N ARG A 67 -17.20 9.00 4.94
CA ARG A 67 -17.77 9.88 3.94
C ARG A 67 -17.70 11.32 4.41
N GLY A 68 -17.36 12.26 3.53
CA GLY A 68 -17.23 13.65 3.91
C GLY A 68 -16.22 13.87 5.04
N ARG A 69 -15.14 13.09 5.07
CA ARG A 69 -14.11 13.09 6.13
C ARG A 69 -14.61 12.71 7.54
N HIS A 70 -15.79 12.08 7.65
CA HIS A 70 -16.34 11.60 8.92
C HIS A 70 -16.49 10.08 8.88
N ILE A 71 -16.19 9.43 10.01
CA ILE A 71 -16.54 8.02 10.18
C ILE A 71 -18.06 7.91 10.33
N VAL A 72 -18.68 7.18 9.41
CA VAL A 72 -20.12 6.90 9.35
C VAL A 72 -20.45 5.56 10.00
N LEU A 73 -19.55 4.58 9.80
CA LEU A 73 -19.64 3.24 10.38
C LEU A 73 -18.25 2.82 10.85
N GLU A 74 -18.18 2.30 12.06
CA GLU A 74 -16.93 1.77 12.63
C GLU A 74 -17.27 0.58 13.54
N ARG A 75 -16.92 -0.61 13.07
CA ARG A 75 -17.18 -1.87 13.76
C ARG A 75 -15.91 -2.71 13.85
N TYR A 76 -15.71 -3.34 15.00
CA TYR A 76 -14.61 -4.23 15.32
C TYR A 76 -15.17 -5.54 15.86
N PHE A 77 -14.50 -6.64 15.56
CA PHE A 77 -14.97 -7.98 15.87
C PHE A 77 -13.87 -8.76 16.59
N GLU A 78 -14.23 -9.85 17.25
CA GLU A 78 -13.29 -10.88 17.65
C GLU A 78 -13.05 -11.82 16.47
N GLY A 79 -11.80 -12.23 16.27
CA GLY A 79 -11.43 -13.14 15.19
C GLY A 79 -10.06 -13.77 15.39
N GLU A 80 -9.82 -14.87 14.68
CA GLU A 80 -8.51 -15.52 14.62
C GLU A 80 -7.51 -14.59 13.92
N ASP A 81 -6.30 -14.48 14.49
CA ASP A 81 -5.23 -13.71 13.88
C ASP A 81 -3.91 -14.45 13.90
N ASN A 82 -3.00 -14.06 13.01
CA ASN A 82 -1.62 -14.48 13.03
C ASN A 82 -0.67 -13.32 12.75
N ASN A 83 0.52 -13.38 13.33
CA ASN A 83 1.58 -12.44 13.07
C ASN A 83 2.70 -13.14 12.29
N TRP A 84 2.60 -13.13 10.96
CA TRP A 84 3.61 -13.68 10.06
C TRP A 84 3.96 -15.15 10.38
N GLY A 85 2.92 -15.98 10.47
CA GLY A 85 3.01 -17.40 10.77
C GLY A 85 3.06 -17.75 12.26
N GLN A 86 3.04 -16.77 13.15
CA GLN A 86 2.79 -16.97 14.57
C GLN A 86 1.29 -16.87 14.83
N GLN A 87 0.64 -17.96 15.15
CA GLN A 87 -0.78 -17.97 15.52
C GLN A 87 -0.97 -17.18 16.82
N LEU A 88 -1.88 -16.23 16.81
CA LEU A 88 -2.26 -15.44 17.98
C LEU A 88 -3.55 -15.92 18.63
N GLY A 89 -4.29 -16.83 17.96
CA GLY A 89 -5.62 -17.29 18.36
C GLY A 89 -6.66 -16.17 18.21
N LEU A 90 -7.71 -16.25 19.04
CA LEU A 90 -8.77 -15.24 19.06
C LEU A 90 -8.25 -13.93 19.63
N VAL A 91 -8.40 -12.88 18.85
CA VAL A 91 -8.01 -11.50 19.17
C VAL A 91 -9.25 -10.62 19.18
N GLN A 92 -9.45 -9.84 20.24
CA GLN A 92 -10.46 -8.79 20.25
C GLN A 92 -9.88 -7.55 19.56
N PHE A 93 -10.37 -7.26 18.35
CA PHE A 93 -9.92 -6.10 17.59
C PHE A 93 -10.54 -4.80 18.07
N GLY A 94 -9.84 -3.70 17.85
CA GLY A 94 -10.26 -2.35 18.22
C GLY A 94 -9.57 -1.29 17.37
N PRO A 95 -9.88 0.00 17.62
CA PRO A 95 -9.39 1.12 16.82
C PRO A 95 -7.86 1.24 16.79
N ASP A 96 -7.18 0.78 17.84
CA ASP A 96 -5.73 0.88 18.00
C ASP A 96 -5.00 -0.44 17.72
N THR A 97 -5.73 -1.49 17.29
CA THR A 97 -5.14 -2.78 16.98
C THR A 97 -4.49 -2.75 15.60
N LEU A 98 -3.17 -3.01 15.55
CA LEU A 98 -2.46 -3.09 14.28
C LEU A 98 -2.90 -4.34 13.50
N GLN A 99 -3.22 -4.15 12.24
CA GLN A 99 -3.58 -5.19 11.30
C GLN A 99 -2.44 -5.46 10.33
N ASN A 100 -2.20 -6.72 9.97
CA ASN A 100 -1.31 -7.05 8.87
C ASN A 100 -1.97 -6.64 7.56
N LEU A 101 -1.41 -5.69 6.85
CA LEU A 101 -1.96 -5.25 5.56
C LEU A 101 -1.64 -6.21 4.43
N TYR A 102 -0.62 -7.05 4.61
CA TYR A 102 -0.10 -7.90 3.55
C TYR A 102 0.06 -7.10 2.24
N SER A 103 -0.41 -7.62 1.13
CA SER A 103 -0.21 -7.00 -0.19
C SER A 103 -0.83 -5.61 -0.36
N ALA A 104 -1.72 -5.16 0.52
CA ALA A 104 -2.18 -3.76 0.50
C ALA A 104 -1.01 -2.78 0.77
N THR A 105 0.08 -3.24 1.38
CA THR A 105 1.37 -2.53 1.51
C THR A 105 1.89 -1.98 0.18
N LYS A 106 1.70 -2.72 -0.92
CA LYS A 106 2.20 -2.36 -2.26
C LYS A 106 1.70 -0.99 -2.71
N SER A 107 0.44 -0.69 -2.44
CA SER A 107 -0.15 0.61 -2.79
C SER A 107 0.44 1.75 -1.96
N VAL A 108 0.76 1.50 -0.70
CA VAL A 108 1.46 2.48 0.16
C VAL A 108 2.88 2.71 -0.35
N VAL A 109 3.59 1.65 -0.77
CA VAL A 109 4.92 1.78 -1.39
C VAL A 109 4.87 2.64 -2.66
N ALA A 110 3.81 2.52 -3.46
CA ALA A 110 3.63 3.39 -4.63
C ALA A 110 3.46 4.86 -4.25
N LEU A 111 2.72 5.17 -3.18
CA LEU A 111 2.61 6.55 -2.68
C LEU A 111 3.98 7.10 -2.25
N VAL A 112 4.73 6.31 -1.49
CA VAL A 112 6.09 6.66 -1.03
C VAL A 112 7.04 6.83 -2.21
N TYR A 113 6.92 5.98 -3.24
CA TYR A 113 7.69 6.11 -4.49
C TYR A 113 7.43 7.46 -5.18
N GLY A 114 6.16 7.86 -5.27
CA GLY A 114 5.77 9.13 -5.88
C GLY A 114 6.30 10.34 -5.14
N ILE A 115 6.34 10.31 -3.81
CA ILE A 115 6.97 11.37 -3.02
C ILE A 115 8.47 11.43 -3.32
N ALA A 116 9.16 10.28 -3.29
CA ALA A 116 10.58 10.21 -3.59
C ALA A 116 10.90 10.64 -5.04
N LEU A 117 9.99 10.37 -5.99
CA LEU A 117 10.11 10.81 -7.38
C LEU A 117 10.03 12.33 -7.50
N ALA A 118 9.06 12.96 -6.84
CA ALA A 118 8.92 14.43 -6.82
C ALA A 118 10.12 15.11 -6.16
N GLU A 119 10.77 14.45 -5.21
CA GLU A 119 12.01 14.92 -4.60
C GLU A 119 13.26 14.63 -5.46
N GLY A 120 13.11 14.02 -6.64
CA GLY A 120 14.23 13.64 -7.52
C GLY A 120 15.14 12.54 -6.97
N LYS A 121 14.66 11.77 -5.99
CA LYS A 121 15.44 10.74 -5.29
C LYS A 121 15.35 9.36 -5.94
N VAL A 122 14.31 9.11 -6.72
CA VAL A 122 14.14 7.85 -7.46
C VAL A 122 13.96 8.15 -8.94
N PRO A 123 14.31 7.20 -9.82
CA PRO A 123 14.18 7.40 -11.27
C PRO A 123 12.71 7.37 -11.72
N PRO A 124 12.38 8.01 -12.86
CA PRO A 124 11.01 8.02 -13.38
C PRO A 124 10.58 6.63 -13.88
N PRO A 125 9.26 6.37 -14.01
CA PRO A 125 8.75 5.09 -14.50
C PRO A 125 9.26 4.66 -15.87
N SER A 126 9.65 5.60 -16.73
CA SER A 126 10.23 5.33 -18.05
C SER A 126 11.67 4.84 -18.01
N ALA A 127 12.36 4.98 -16.89
CA ALA A 127 13.76 4.59 -16.76
C ALA A 127 13.93 3.05 -16.86
N PRO A 128 15.00 2.57 -17.52
CA PRO A 128 15.32 1.14 -17.59
C PRO A 128 15.55 0.58 -16.19
N LEU A 129 14.89 -0.54 -15.88
CA LEU A 129 14.94 -1.15 -14.54
C LEU A 129 16.35 -1.62 -14.19
N TYR A 130 16.98 -2.38 -15.08
CA TYR A 130 18.30 -2.97 -14.81
C TYR A 130 19.43 -1.94 -14.73
N ALA A 131 19.28 -0.77 -15.34
CA ALA A 131 20.23 0.33 -15.19
C ALA A 131 20.31 0.85 -13.74
N GLN A 132 19.29 0.55 -12.92
CA GLN A 132 19.25 0.92 -11.49
C GLN A 132 19.96 -0.10 -10.59
N PHE A 133 20.33 -1.25 -11.16
CA PHE A 133 20.96 -2.38 -10.48
C PHE A 133 22.22 -2.85 -11.22
N PRO A 134 23.25 -1.98 -11.37
CA PRO A 134 24.45 -2.30 -12.12
C PRO A 134 25.21 -3.51 -11.56
N GLU A 135 25.00 -3.84 -10.29
CA GLU A 135 25.53 -5.04 -9.64
C GLU A 135 25.03 -6.36 -10.26
N TYR A 136 23.99 -6.32 -11.15
CA TYR A 136 23.42 -7.48 -11.84
C TYR A 136 23.46 -7.34 -13.36
N GLU A 137 24.46 -6.62 -13.91
CA GLU A 137 24.62 -6.45 -15.36
C GLU A 137 24.80 -7.77 -16.12
N ASP A 138 25.32 -8.80 -15.46
CA ASP A 138 25.43 -10.15 -15.97
C ASP A 138 24.08 -10.74 -16.42
N LEU A 139 22.99 -10.38 -15.75
CA LEU A 139 21.66 -10.83 -16.11
C LEU A 139 21.18 -10.23 -17.46
N VAL A 140 21.58 -8.99 -17.75
CA VAL A 140 21.28 -8.33 -19.03
C VAL A 140 22.14 -8.93 -20.13
N ALA A 141 23.40 -9.23 -19.85
CA ALA A 141 24.28 -9.89 -20.81
C ALA A 141 23.79 -11.30 -21.18
N ALA A 142 23.16 -12.01 -20.22
CA ALA A 142 22.60 -13.33 -20.43
C ALA A 142 21.27 -13.30 -21.23
N ASP A 143 20.48 -12.23 -21.12
CA ASP A 143 19.21 -12.07 -21.84
C ASP A 143 18.91 -10.59 -22.12
N GLU A 144 19.20 -10.13 -23.33
CA GLU A 144 19.05 -8.73 -23.73
C GLU A 144 17.60 -8.21 -23.71
N ARG A 145 16.58 -9.10 -23.67
CA ARG A 145 15.18 -8.69 -23.54
C ARG A 145 14.92 -7.90 -22.27
N ARG A 146 15.75 -8.10 -21.24
CA ARG A 146 15.73 -7.37 -19.96
C ARG A 146 15.93 -5.86 -20.13
N LYS A 147 16.63 -5.43 -21.19
CA LYS A 147 16.80 -3.99 -21.53
C LYS A 147 15.48 -3.26 -21.78
N GLN A 148 14.42 -4.00 -22.14
CA GLN A 148 13.10 -3.43 -22.41
C GLN A 148 12.26 -3.22 -21.14
N GLN A 149 12.69 -3.79 -20.01
CA GLN A 149 11.97 -3.67 -18.76
C GLN A 149 12.25 -2.32 -18.10
N THR A 150 11.18 -1.61 -17.72
CA THR A 150 11.25 -0.30 -17.08
C THR A 150 10.70 -0.38 -15.64
N ILE A 151 10.92 0.67 -14.88
CA ILE A 151 10.33 0.82 -13.55
C ILE A 151 8.80 0.87 -13.64
N GLY A 152 8.24 1.48 -14.67
CA GLY A 152 6.80 1.49 -14.94
C GLY A 152 6.21 0.09 -15.11
N HIS A 153 6.96 -0.84 -15.69
CA HIS A 153 6.55 -2.25 -15.78
C HIS A 153 6.59 -2.95 -14.40
N ALA A 154 7.52 -2.59 -13.52
CA ALA A 154 7.51 -3.08 -12.14
C ALA A 154 6.32 -2.49 -11.35
N LEU A 155 6.06 -1.19 -11.47
CA LEU A 155 4.94 -0.51 -10.86
C LEU A 155 3.58 -1.09 -11.30
N SER A 156 3.44 -1.45 -12.59
CA SER A 156 2.21 -1.99 -13.16
C SER A 156 2.13 -3.53 -13.15
N MET A 157 3.08 -4.22 -12.52
CA MET A 157 3.10 -5.69 -12.48
C MET A 157 3.08 -6.33 -13.88
N SER A 158 3.87 -5.75 -14.82
CA SER A 158 3.89 -6.17 -16.22
C SER A 158 5.30 -6.33 -16.78
N LEU A 159 6.24 -6.79 -15.96
CA LEU A 159 7.64 -6.97 -16.34
C LEU A 159 7.84 -7.96 -17.50
N GLY A 160 6.87 -8.84 -17.80
CA GLY A 160 7.03 -9.91 -18.76
C GLY A 160 7.95 -11.03 -18.27
N ALA A 161 8.29 -11.04 -17.00
CA ALA A 161 9.04 -12.09 -16.33
C ALA A 161 8.10 -13.07 -15.63
N ARG A 162 8.47 -14.35 -15.56
CA ARG A 162 7.71 -15.35 -14.82
C ARG A 162 7.78 -15.06 -13.31
N TRP A 163 6.63 -15.11 -12.65
CA TRP A 163 6.53 -15.04 -11.20
C TRP A 163 5.32 -15.85 -10.75
N ASN A 164 5.55 -16.84 -9.91
CA ASN A 164 4.51 -17.75 -9.42
C ASN A 164 4.19 -17.38 -7.97
N GLU A 165 3.06 -16.72 -7.73
CA GLU A 165 2.66 -16.29 -6.39
C GLU A 165 1.17 -16.52 -6.16
N ILE A 166 0.30 -15.97 -7.03
CA ILE A 166 -1.15 -16.12 -6.88
C ILE A 166 -1.57 -17.59 -7.05
N GLY A 167 -2.41 -18.06 -6.13
CA GLY A 167 -2.93 -19.43 -6.12
C GLY A 167 -1.98 -20.44 -5.47
N LEU A 168 -0.84 -20.01 -4.97
CA LEU A 168 0.10 -20.82 -4.21
C LEU A 168 0.09 -20.42 -2.74
N ALA A 169 0.21 -21.40 -1.86
CA ALA A 169 0.32 -21.15 -0.43
C ALA A 169 1.62 -20.38 -0.11
N TYR A 170 1.54 -19.46 0.85
CA TYR A 170 2.69 -18.66 1.30
C TYR A 170 3.63 -19.41 2.26
N ASP A 171 3.47 -20.72 2.40
CA ASP A 171 4.40 -21.65 3.04
C ASP A 171 5.00 -22.65 2.04
N SER A 172 4.66 -22.53 0.75
CA SER A 172 5.15 -23.39 -0.32
C SER A 172 6.45 -22.85 -0.92
N PRO A 173 7.49 -23.66 -1.06
CA PRO A 173 8.71 -23.27 -1.76
C PRO A 173 8.51 -23.06 -3.27
N ALA A 174 7.37 -23.47 -3.82
CA ALA A 174 6.99 -23.19 -5.22
C ALA A 174 6.47 -21.75 -5.40
N ASN A 175 6.17 -21.03 -4.31
CA ASN A 175 5.79 -19.63 -4.33
C ASN A 175 7.05 -18.76 -4.43
N ASP A 176 7.17 -17.97 -5.49
CA ASP A 176 8.35 -17.15 -5.74
C ASP A 176 8.54 -16.04 -4.67
N GLU A 177 7.48 -15.57 -3.99
CA GLU A 177 7.61 -14.66 -2.83
C GLU A 177 8.38 -15.35 -1.70
N VAL A 178 8.00 -16.58 -1.36
CA VAL A 178 8.70 -17.39 -0.35
C VAL A 178 10.14 -17.67 -0.79
N GLY A 179 10.32 -18.06 -2.06
CA GLY A 179 11.65 -18.30 -2.63
C GLY A 179 12.55 -17.06 -2.55
N MET A 180 11.99 -15.87 -2.79
CA MET A 180 12.70 -14.60 -2.67
C MET A 180 13.09 -14.29 -1.22
N GLU A 181 12.19 -14.51 -0.26
CA GLU A 181 12.47 -14.30 1.17
C GLU A 181 13.54 -15.27 1.71
N MET A 182 13.65 -16.47 1.14
CA MET A 182 14.68 -17.45 1.48
C MET A 182 15.99 -17.23 0.74
N ALA A 183 16.01 -16.43 -0.31
CA ALA A 183 17.20 -16.20 -1.12
C ALA A 183 18.26 -15.42 -0.36
N LYS A 184 19.55 -15.76 -0.58
CA LYS A 184 20.69 -15.02 -0.06
C LYS A 184 20.70 -13.57 -0.56
N ASP A 185 20.22 -13.36 -1.77
CA ASP A 185 20.08 -12.06 -2.44
C ASP A 185 18.70 -12.00 -3.09
N ARG A 186 17.76 -11.35 -2.40
CA ARG A 186 16.36 -11.26 -2.83
C ARG A 186 16.18 -10.44 -4.11
N TYR A 187 17.03 -9.43 -4.32
CA TYR A 187 16.92 -8.57 -5.48
C TYR A 187 17.43 -9.29 -6.73
N ARG A 188 18.54 -10.03 -6.60
CA ARG A 188 19.00 -10.93 -7.65
C ARG A 188 17.94 -11.97 -7.98
N PHE A 189 17.37 -12.62 -6.96
CA PHE A 189 16.29 -13.60 -7.15
C PHE A 189 15.14 -13.01 -7.97
N ALA A 190 14.67 -11.79 -7.65
CA ALA A 190 13.59 -11.15 -8.39
C ALA A 190 13.99 -10.81 -9.84
N LEU A 191 15.19 -10.30 -10.07
CA LEU A 191 15.68 -9.87 -11.37
C LEU A 191 16.05 -11.04 -12.29
N GLU A 192 16.53 -12.16 -11.77
CA GLU A 192 16.93 -13.32 -12.59
C GLU A 192 15.76 -14.15 -13.12
N ARG A 193 14.51 -13.87 -12.71
CA ARG A 193 13.34 -14.60 -13.20
C ARG A 193 13.32 -14.62 -14.73
N PRO A 194 12.99 -15.78 -15.35
CA PRO A 194 12.97 -15.90 -16.82
C PRO A 194 12.03 -14.90 -17.47
N VAL A 195 12.50 -14.23 -18.51
CA VAL A 195 11.64 -13.38 -19.37
C VAL A 195 10.80 -14.30 -20.25
N THR A 196 9.48 -14.24 -20.09
CA THR A 196 8.53 -15.12 -20.79
C THR A 196 7.62 -14.39 -21.76
N GLY A 197 7.63 -13.05 -21.74
CA GLY A 197 6.80 -12.22 -22.62
C GLY A 197 7.33 -10.80 -22.75
N ALA A 198 6.71 -10.02 -23.63
CA ALA A 198 7.04 -8.61 -23.78
C ALA A 198 6.54 -7.82 -22.57
N PRO A 199 7.36 -6.89 -22.01
CA PRO A 199 6.93 -6.02 -20.91
C PRO A 199 5.73 -5.15 -21.30
N GLY A 200 4.88 -4.82 -20.33
CA GLY A 200 3.70 -3.98 -20.52
C GLY A 200 2.49 -4.68 -21.20
N LYS A 201 2.59 -5.96 -21.54
CA LYS A 201 1.53 -6.67 -22.30
C LYS A 201 0.59 -7.49 -21.42
N ARG A 202 1.08 -8.01 -20.32
CA ARG A 202 0.32 -8.92 -19.46
C ARG A 202 0.59 -8.60 -17.99
N TRP A 203 -0.45 -8.59 -17.22
CA TRP A 203 -0.35 -8.54 -15.77
C TRP A 203 0.21 -9.86 -15.24
N GLN A 204 1.23 -9.74 -14.41
CA GLN A 204 1.84 -10.83 -13.69
C GLN A 204 2.13 -10.34 -12.29
N TYR A 205 1.26 -10.69 -11.35
CA TYR A 205 1.42 -10.29 -9.96
C TYR A 205 2.76 -10.75 -9.39
N SER A 206 3.49 -9.84 -8.74
CA SER A 206 4.85 -10.11 -8.28
C SER A 206 5.21 -9.27 -7.04
N GLY A 207 5.41 -9.93 -5.92
CA GLY A 207 6.02 -9.33 -4.74
C GLY A 207 7.44 -8.84 -5.00
N GLY A 208 8.18 -9.56 -5.85
CA GLY A 208 9.52 -9.17 -6.27
C GLY A 208 9.59 -7.82 -6.98
N ALA A 209 8.58 -7.48 -7.80
CA ALA A 209 8.50 -6.16 -8.42
C ALA A 209 8.43 -5.05 -7.37
N THR A 210 7.64 -5.22 -6.32
CA THR A 210 7.53 -4.24 -5.23
C THR A 210 8.78 -4.23 -4.34
N ALA A 211 9.43 -5.37 -4.12
CA ALA A 211 10.72 -5.42 -3.42
C ALA A 211 11.78 -4.56 -4.11
N LEU A 212 11.84 -4.62 -5.45
CA LEU A 212 12.73 -3.76 -6.25
C LEU A 212 12.38 -2.27 -6.10
N LEU A 213 11.10 -1.89 -6.08
CA LEU A 213 10.68 -0.51 -5.84
C LEU A 213 11.10 -0.03 -4.45
N GLY A 214 10.90 -0.84 -3.41
CA GLY A 214 11.36 -0.55 -2.06
C GLY A 214 12.88 -0.35 -1.97
N ARG A 215 13.64 -1.18 -2.71
CA ARG A 215 15.10 -1.02 -2.81
C ARG A 215 15.50 0.29 -3.48
N LEU A 216 14.80 0.70 -4.55
CA LEU A 216 15.06 1.98 -5.22
C LEU A 216 14.79 3.16 -4.30
N ILE A 217 13.71 3.13 -3.51
CA ILE A 217 13.44 4.14 -2.49
C ILE A 217 14.60 4.20 -1.49
N ALA A 218 15.02 3.07 -0.93
CA ALA A 218 16.10 3.04 0.04
C ALA A 218 17.44 3.53 -0.55
N LYS A 219 17.81 3.08 -1.76
CA LYS A 219 19.03 3.54 -2.46
C LYS A 219 18.99 5.06 -2.73
N GLY A 220 17.89 5.56 -3.25
CA GLY A 220 17.78 6.97 -3.65
C GLY A 220 17.63 7.94 -2.50
N THR A 221 17.01 7.53 -1.41
CA THR A 221 16.80 8.40 -0.23
C THR A 221 17.93 8.28 0.81
N GLY A 222 18.74 7.22 0.74
CA GLY A 222 19.75 6.91 1.76
C GLY A 222 19.16 6.49 3.12
N ARG A 223 17.86 6.14 3.16
CA ARG A 223 17.13 5.76 4.37
C ARG A 223 16.46 4.41 4.15
N SER A 224 16.17 3.68 5.23
CA SER A 224 15.33 2.49 5.12
C SER A 224 13.94 2.88 4.59
N LEU A 225 13.26 1.95 3.91
CA LEU A 225 11.90 2.17 3.42
C LEU A 225 10.93 2.59 4.55
N PRO A 226 10.91 1.93 5.73
CA PRO A 226 10.06 2.35 6.85
C PRO A 226 10.38 3.77 7.36
N ASP A 227 11.67 4.12 7.52
CA ASP A 227 12.07 5.43 8.02
C ASP A 227 11.72 6.55 7.05
N TYR A 228 11.88 6.30 5.75
CA TYR A 228 11.49 7.27 4.75
C TYR A 228 9.96 7.39 4.66
N ALA A 229 9.22 6.27 4.65
CA ALA A 229 7.76 6.28 4.65
C ALA A 229 7.19 7.01 5.88
N ARG A 230 7.79 6.80 7.06
CA ARG A 230 7.39 7.51 8.28
C ARG A 230 7.52 9.02 8.10
N ALA A 231 8.70 9.50 7.70
CA ALA A 231 8.96 10.93 7.60
C ALA A 231 8.24 11.61 6.42
N ALA A 232 8.13 10.92 5.27
CA ALA A 232 7.62 11.53 4.03
C ALA A 232 6.11 11.37 3.84
N LEU A 233 5.49 10.33 4.43
CA LEU A 233 4.08 10.04 4.27
C LEU A 233 3.34 9.98 5.61
N PHE A 234 3.77 9.12 6.56
CA PHE A 234 2.95 8.81 7.73
C PHE A 234 2.85 9.97 8.72
N ASP A 235 3.97 10.57 9.11
CA ASP A 235 3.97 11.75 10.00
C ASP A 235 3.23 12.93 9.37
N PRO A 236 3.45 13.27 8.07
CA PRO A 236 2.73 14.35 7.39
C PRO A 236 1.20 14.22 7.37
N ILE A 237 0.65 13.01 7.43
CA ILE A 237 -0.79 12.79 7.47
C ILE A 237 -1.31 12.40 8.86
N GLY A 238 -0.45 12.49 9.87
CA GLY A 238 -0.81 12.27 11.28
C GLY A 238 -1.13 10.81 11.62
N LEU A 239 -0.48 9.82 10.97
CA LEU A 239 -0.68 8.41 11.33
C LEU A 239 -0.08 8.10 12.70
N GLY A 240 -0.77 7.26 13.44
CA GLY A 240 -0.33 6.73 14.70
C GLY A 240 0.85 5.75 14.56
N ARG A 241 0.89 4.76 15.44
CA ARG A 241 1.89 3.69 15.39
C ARG A 241 1.71 2.84 14.14
N THR A 242 2.77 2.65 13.39
CA THR A 242 2.85 1.64 12.33
C THR A 242 4.06 0.75 12.56
N GLU A 243 3.99 -0.46 12.07
CA GLU A 243 5.10 -1.41 12.09
C GLU A 243 5.41 -1.85 10.67
N TRP A 244 6.66 -2.18 10.40
CA TRP A 244 7.06 -2.80 9.14
C TRP A 244 7.85 -4.06 9.43
N VAL A 245 7.27 -5.19 9.06
CA VAL A 245 7.87 -6.51 9.26
C VAL A 245 9.09 -6.64 8.37
N THR A 246 10.16 -7.18 8.93
CA THR A 246 11.40 -7.51 8.20
C THR A 246 11.44 -9.01 7.88
N SER A 247 12.34 -9.43 7.01
CA SER A 247 12.53 -10.84 6.71
C SER A 247 12.83 -11.69 7.95
N LYS A 248 13.46 -11.11 8.98
CA LYS A 248 13.77 -11.78 10.24
C LYS A 248 12.58 -12.01 11.15
N ASP A 249 11.48 -11.29 10.93
CA ASP A 249 10.27 -11.42 11.74
C ASP A 249 9.33 -12.50 11.20
N THR A 250 9.62 -13.07 10.03
CA THR A 250 8.75 -14.01 9.34
C THR A 250 8.92 -15.45 9.84
N TRP A 251 7.93 -16.29 9.53
CA TRP A 251 8.04 -17.73 9.77
C TRP A 251 9.16 -18.37 8.94
N VAL A 252 9.46 -17.84 7.75
CA VAL A 252 10.55 -18.29 6.88
C VAL A 252 11.87 -18.22 7.63
N PHE A 253 12.18 -17.07 8.23
CA PHE A 253 13.39 -16.91 9.05
C PHE A 253 13.39 -17.84 10.27
N ARG A 254 12.24 -17.96 10.95
CA ARG A 254 12.13 -18.83 12.14
C ARG A 254 12.42 -20.29 11.83
N GLN A 255 12.12 -20.76 10.61
CA GLN A 255 12.39 -22.15 10.18
C GLN A 255 13.77 -22.34 9.56
N SER A 256 14.22 -21.41 8.71
CA SER A 256 15.42 -21.57 7.90
C SER A 256 16.66 -20.89 8.49
N GLY A 257 16.48 -19.92 9.39
CA GLY A 257 17.56 -19.04 9.85
C GLY A 257 18.09 -18.09 8.77
N THR A 258 17.42 -18.05 7.61
CA THR A 258 17.81 -17.19 6.48
C THR A 258 16.95 -15.92 6.45
N GLY A 259 17.58 -14.78 6.28
CA GLY A 259 16.92 -13.48 6.20
C GLY A 259 17.94 -12.37 6.34
N ASP A 260 17.87 -11.38 5.48
CA ASP A 260 18.79 -10.25 5.43
C ASP A 260 18.45 -9.12 6.42
N GLY A 261 17.23 -9.17 7.01
CA GLY A 261 16.72 -8.12 7.89
C GLY A 261 16.13 -6.93 7.13
N GLU A 262 16.06 -7.01 5.81
CA GLU A 262 15.41 -5.97 4.99
C GLU A 262 13.90 -5.94 5.24
N PRO A 263 13.27 -4.75 5.19
CA PRO A 263 11.83 -4.63 5.26
C PRO A 263 11.14 -5.35 4.10
N ILE A 264 10.04 -6.04 4.39
CA ILE A 264 9.24 -6.69 3.36
C ILE A 264 8.38 -5.64 2.66
N ALA A 265 8.91 -5.06 1.59
CA ALA A 265 8.26 -3.98 0.85
C ALA A 265 6.91 -4.39 0.25
N ALA A 266 6.76 -5.66 -0.12
CA ALA A 266 5.56 -6.16 -0.79
C ALA A 266 4.37 -6.37 0.14
N SER A 267 4.61 -6.57 1.47
CA SER A 267 3.54 -7.09 2.35
C SER A 267 3.75 -6.81 3.84
N GLY A 268 4.87 -6.17 4.23
CA GLY A 268 5.29 -6.07 5.64
C GLY A 268 4.62 -4.98 6.48
N LEU A 269 3.83 -4.09 5.89
CA LEU A 269 3.25 -2.98 6.63
C LEU A 269 2.08 -3.44 7.52
N ARG A 270 2.10 -2.95 8.76
CA ARG A 270 1.02 -3.09 9.74
C ARG A 270 0.59 -1.70 10.20
N MET A 271 -0.70 -1.45 10.19
CA MET A 271 -1.30 -0.21 10.70
C MET A 271 -2.72 -0.46 11.22
N THR A 272 -3.27 0.52 11.90
CA THR A 272 -4.66 0.45 12.36
C THR A 272 -5.63 0.62 11.19
N PRO A 273 -6.88 0.13 11.29
CA PRO A 273 -7.89 0.38 10.27
C PRO A 273 -8.18 1.87 10.07
N ARG A 274 -8.10 2.68 11.13
CA ARG A 274 -8.25 4.15 11.06
C ARG A 274 -7.11 4.80 10.26
N ASP A 275 -5.86 4.32 10.45
CA ASP A 275 -4.71 4.81 9.70
C ASP A 275 -4.82 4.43 8.21
N LEU A 276 -5.29 3.21 7.91
CA LEU A 276 -5.55 2.81 6.52
C LEU A 276 -6.67 3.65 5.88
N ALA A 277 -7.71 3.99 6.64
CA ALA A 277 -8.74 4.92 6.19
C ALA A 277 -8.16 6.32 5.92
N ARG A 278 -7.20 6.79 6.73
CA ARG A 278 -6.51 8.07 6.51
C ARG A 278 -5.68 8.06 5.22
N VAL A 279 -5.04 6.93 4.89
CA VAL A 279 -4.40 6.74 3.59
C VAL A 279 -5.43 6.82 2.45
N GLY A 280 -6.60 6.19 2.61
CA GLY A 280 -7.70 6.28 1.65
C GLY A 280 -8.21 7.71 1.48
N GLN A 281 -8.38 8.44 2.58
CA GLN A 281 -8.79 9.85 2.56
C GLN A 281 -7.75 10.74 1.84
N LEU A 282 -6.45 10.50 2.08
CA LEU A 282 -5.38 11.20 1.36
C LEU A 282 -5.50 11.00 -0.16
N VAL A 283 -5.80 9.78 -0.59
CA VAL A 283 -6.02 9.46 -2.01
C VAL A 283 -7.25 10.19 -2.55
N LEU A 284 -8.36 10.17 -1.81
CA LEU A 284 -9.59 10.86 -2.15
C LEU A 284 -9.40 12.39 -2.27
N ASP A 285 -8.55 12.94 -1.41
CA ASP A 285 -8.17 14.35 -1.37
C ASP A 285 -7.03 14.70 -2.36
N ASN A 286 -6.78 13.87 -3.38
CA ASN A 286 -5.74 14.08 -4.39
C ASN A 286 -4.35 14.34 -3.77
N GLY A 287 -4.02 13.64 -2.69
CA GLY A 287 -2.74 13.72 -2.01
C GLY A 287 -2.58 14.90 -1.05
N MET A 288 -3.66 15.65 -0.80
CA MET A 288 -3.67 16.75 0.15
C MET A 288 -3.96 16.27 1.57
N ALA A 289 -3.22 16.77 2.54
CA ALA A 289 -3.54 16.63 3.96
C ALA A 289 -3.24 17.95 4.69
N ASP A 290 -4.21 18.41 5.47
CA ASP A 290 -4.10 19.62 6.29
C ASP A 290 -3.57 20.84 5.51
N GLY A 291 -4.09 21.05 4.30
CA GLY A 291 -3.73 22.16 3.40
C GLY A 291 -2.37 22.01 2.70
N ARG A 292 -1.71 20.85 2.82
CA ARG A 292 -0.38 20.57 2.26
C ARG A 292 -0.44 19.41 1.28
N GLN A 293 0.23 19.53 0.12
CA GLN A 293 0.42 18.42 -0.81
C GLN A 293 1.46 17.47 -0.23
N VAL A 294 1.03 16.28 0.17
CA VAL A 294 1.88 15.20 0.72
C VAL A 294 2.29 14.24 -0.39
N VAL A 295 1.34 13.78 -1.19
CA VAL A 295 1.62 12.98 -2.39
C VAL A 295 1.26 13.82 -3.61
N PRO A 296 2.16 13.98 -4.60
CA PRO A 296 1.85 14.79 -5.79
C PRO A 296 0.57 14.32 -6.49
N ALA A 297 -0.32 15.25 -6.83
CA ALA A 297 -1.60 14.94 -7.47
C ALA A 297 -1.41 14.28 -8.85
N GLU A 298 -0.42 14.74 -9.61
CA GLU A 298 -0.02 14.16 -10.89
C GLU A 298 0.48 12.71 -10.74
N TRP A 299 1.12 12.37 -9.64
CA TRP A 299 1.53 10.99 -9.38
C TRP A 299 0.34 10.10 -9.06
N LEU A 300 -0.63 10.57 -8.28
CA LEU A 300 -1.87 9.84 -8.05
C LEU A 300 -2.64 9.60 -9.35
N ALA A 301 -2.73 10.64 -10.20
CA ALA A 301 -3.34 10.49 -11.52
C ALA A 301 -2.63 9.41 -12.35
N GLU A 302 -1.29 9.36 -12.33
CA GLU A 302 -0.51 8.31 -12.99
C GLU A 302 -0.73 6.92 -12.36
N CYS A 303 -0.89 6.83 -11.04
CA CYS A 303 -1.19 5.56 -10.37
C CYS A 303 -2.53 4.96 -10.81
N PHE A 304 -3.49 5.79 -11.17
CA PHE A 304 -4.85 5.36 -11.53
C PHE A 304 -5.09 5.27 -13.04
N VAL A 305 -4.06 5.45 -13.86
CA VAL A 305 -4.14 5.12 -15.30
C VAL A 305 -4.22 3.59 -15.45
N PRO A 306 -5.28 3.04 -16.08
CA PRO A 306 -5.37 1.61 -16.38
C PRO A 306 -4.26 1.18 -17.33
N ARG A 307 -3.32 0.35 -16.89
CA ARG A 307 -2.16 -0.05 -17.72
C ARG A 307 -2.27 -1.46 -18.25
N VAL A 308 -2.79 -2.37 -17.43
CA VAL A 308 -2.95 -3.78 -17.79
C VAL A 308 -4.25 -4.32 -17.20
N SER A 309 -4.85 -5.30 -17.89
CA SER A 309 -6.01 -6.03 -17.36
C SER A 309 -5.57 -7.06 -16.34
N VAL A 310 -6.23 -7.09 -15.20
CA VAL A 310 -6.14 -8.18 -14.22
C VAL A 310 -7.09 -9.31 -14.62
N ASN A 311 -8.34 -8.92 -14.90
CA ASN A 311 -9.41 -9.77 -15.39
C ASN A 311 -10.43 -8.92 -16.17
N GLU A 312 -11.62 -9.44 -16.43
CA GLU A 312 -12.67 -8.73 -17.18
C GLU A 312 -13.18 -7.47 -16.48
N LEU A 313 -13.21 -7.48 -15.13
CA LEU A 313 -13.78 -6.42 -14.29
C LEU A 313 -12.75 -5.49 -13.70
N GLN A 314 -11.46 -5.87 -13.71
CA GLN A 314 -10.42 -5.15 -12.99
C GLN A 314 -9.23 -4.82 -13.91
N ARG A 315 -8.65 -3.67 -13.66
CA ARG A 315 -7.41 -3.16 -14.25
C ARG A 315 -6.40 -2.92 -13.15
N TYR A 316 -5.16 -2.74 -13.53
CA TYR A 316 -4.07 -2.41 -12.62
C TYR A 316 -3.32 -1.18 -13.14
N GLY A 317 -3.13 -0.22 -12.25
CA GLY A 317 -2.30 0.95 -12.48
C GLY A 317 -0.91 0.77 -11.86
N TYR A 318 -0.40 1.79 -11.19
CA TYR A 318 0.85 1.68 -10.46
C TYR A 318 0.62 1.22 -9.01
N GLN A 319 0.65 -0.10 -8.80
CA GLN A 319 0.43 -0.80 -7.52
C GLN A 319 -0.99 -0.62 -6.94
N TRP A 320 -1.95 -0.20 -7.77
CA TRP A 320 -3.36 -0.03 -7.39
C TRP A 320 -4.26 -0.84 -8.30
N TYR A 321 -5.27 -1.46 -7.71
CA TYR A 321 -6.39 -2.03 -8.45
C TYR A 321 -7.39 -0.95 -8.80
N LEU A 322 -7.97 -1.07 -9.99
CA LEU A 322 -8.97 -0.17 -10.53
C LEU A 322 -10.12 -1.02 -11.05
N GLY A 323 -11.35 -0.61 -10.83
CA GLY A 323 -12.49 -1.37 -11.31
C GLY A 323 -13.81 -0.65 -11.13
N ASP A 324 -14.82 -1.31 -11.63
CA ASP A 324 -16.22 -0.91 -11.46
C ASP A 324 -16.91 -1.97 -10.60
N MET A 325 -17.77 -1.54 -9.69
CA MET A 325 -18.51 -2.42 -8.79
C MET A 325 -20.00 -2.29 -9.05
N GLU A 326 -20.59 -3.36 -9.52
CA GLU A 326 -22.05 -3.44 -9.66
C GLU A 326 -22.71 -3.70 -8.30
N PHE A 327 -23.75 -2.97 -8.00
CA PHE A 327 -24.58 -3.16 -6.81
C PHE A 327 -26.05 -2.88 -7.08
N LEU A 328 -26.93 -3.42 -6.26
CA LEU A 328 -28.37 -3.23 -6.36
C LEU A 328 -28.84 -2.17 -5.36
N ALA A 329 -29.43 -1.09 -5.84
CA ALA A 329 -30.03 -0.05 -5.01
C ALA A 329 -31.42 0.33 -5.56
N GLY A 330 -32.44 0.29 -4.70
CA GLY A 330 -33.79 0.59 -5.07
C GLY A 330 -34.37 -0.26 -6.22
N GLY A 331 -33.92 -1.52 -6.34
CA GLY A 331 -34.33 -2.43 -7.42
C GLY A 331 -33.61 -2.19 -8.76
N THR A 332 -32.66 -1.25 -8.82
CA THR A 332 -31.88 -0.94 -10.02
C THR A 332 -30.44 -1.33 -9.83
N VAL A 333 -29.82 -1.95 -10.85
CA VAL A 333 -28.38 -2.18 -10.88
C VAL A 333 -27.67 -0.87 -11.17
N ARG A 334 -26.74 -0.51 -10.30
CA ARG A 334 -25.86 0.65 -10.44
C ARG A 334 -24.41 0.19 -10.56
N LEU A 335 -23.59 1.03 -11.12
CA LEU A 335 -22.16 0.82 -11.29
C LEU A 335 -21.42 1.93 -10.58
N GLU A 336 -20.43 1.60 -9.76
CA GLU A 336 -19.61 2.56 -9.05
C GLU A 336 -18.12 2.33 -9.33
N HIS A 337 -17.45 3.38 -9.73
CA HIS A 337 -16.01 3.33 -9.96
C HIS A 337 -15.22 3.36 -8.65
N TRP A 338 -14.18 2.54 -8.56
CA TRP A 338 -13.31 2.49 -7.39
C TRP A 338 -11.83 2.31 -7.76
N VAL A 339 -10.98 2.83 -6.89
CA VAL A 339 -9.55 2.50 -6.82
C VAL A 339 -9.28 1.91 -5.45
N GLY A 340 -8.30 1.00 -5.34
CA GLY A 340 -8.08 0.37 -4.05
C GLY A 340 -6.90 -0.56 -3.99
N CYS A 341 -6.72 -1.15 -2.81
CA CYS A 341 -5.70 -2.14 -2.55
C CYS A 341 -6.29 -3.40 -1.89
N ALA A 342 -5.55 -4.49 -2.04
CA ALA A 342 -5.95 -5.79 -1.56
C ALA A 342 -4.77 -6.51 -0.88
N GLY A 343 -5.03 -7.16 0.25
CA GLY A 343 -4.09 -8.00 0.96
C GLY A 343 -4.68 -9.35 1.33
N ASN A 344 -3.78 -10.32 1.55
CA ASN A 344 -4.14 -11.66 2.00
C ASN A 344 -4.99 -11.60 3.28
N GLY A 345 -5.95 -12.50 3.40
CA GLY A 345 -6.87 -12.56 4.54
C GLY A 345 -8.13 -11.71 4.40
N GLY A 346 -8.25 -10.89 3.33
CA GLY A 346 -9.41 -10.02 3.14
C GLY A 346 -9.15 -8.56 3.50
N GLN A 347 -7.88 -8.14 3.57
CA GLN A 347 -7.54 -6.74 3.76
C GLN A 347 -7.94 -5.93 2.52
N ARG A 348 -8.76 -4.90 2.68
CA ARG A 348 -9.24 -4.06 1.57
C ARG A 348 -9.32 -2.60 1.97
N LEU A 349 -8.89 -1.76 1.04
CA LEU A 349 -9.21 -0.35 0.99
C LEU A 349 -9.90 -0.09 -0.34
N TYR A 350 -11.09 0.50 -0.31
CA TYR A 350 -11.78 1.04 -1.48
C TYR A 350 -11.89 2.55 -1.32
N VAL A 351 -11.55 3.27 -2.37
CA VAL A 351 -11.75 4.71 -2.53
C VAL A 351 -12.67 4.92 -3.73
N MET A 352 -13.79 5.58 -3.53
CA MET A 352 -14.82 5.84 -4.52
C MET A 352 -15.03 7.36 -4.64
N PRO A 353 -14.29 8.02 -5.54
CA PRO A 353 -14.26 9.49 -5.61
C PRO A 353 -15.63 10.12 -5.88
N ASP A 354 -16.42 9.50 -6.75
CA ASP A 354 -17.74 10.04 -7.13
C ASP A 354 -18.75 10.04 -5.97
N LEU A 355 -18.50 9.23 -4.94
CA LEU A 355 -19.33 9.13 -3.74
C LEU A 355 -18.71 9.81 -2.50
N ASP A 356 -17.54 10.42 -2.65
CA ASP A 356 -16.74 10.95 -1.51
C ASP A 356 -16.59 9.89 -0.39
N LEU A 357 -16.20 8.66 -0.78
CA LEU A 357 -16.33 7.47 0.07
C LEU A 357 -15.00 6.71 0.18
N VAL A 358 -14.65 6.37 1.42
CA VAL A 358 -13.55 5.45 1.74
C VAL A 358 -14.10 4.30 2.57
N ILE A 359 -13.78 3.07 2.18
CA ILE A 359 -14.19 1.86 2.91
C ILE A 359 -12.94 1.03 3.22
N VAL A 360 -12.77 0.69 4.48
CA VAL A 360 -11.74 -0.25 4.94
C VAL A 360 -12.42 -1.49 5.51
N VAL A 361 -11.97 -2.64 5.06
CA VAL A 361 -12.32 -3.93 5.65
C VAL A 361 -11.04 -4.67 5.96
N THR A 362 -10.90 -5.17 7.19
CA THR A 362 -9.84 -6.10 7.58
C THR A 362 -10.45 -7.41 8.04
N ALA A 363 -9.76 -8.51 7.77
CA ALA A 363 -10.25 -9.86 8.07
C ALA A 363 -9.09 -10.85 8.26
N GLY A 364 -9.37 -11.97 8.92
CA GLY A 364 -8.42 -13.04 9.25
C GLY A 364 -8.52 -14.28 8.35
N ASN A 365 -9.13 -14.19 7.17
CA ASN A 365 -9.31 -15.32 6.25
C ASN A 365 -8.03 -15.62 5.45
N TYR A 366 -6.89 -15.73 6.17
CA TYR A 366 -5.57 -15.85 5.56
C TYR A 366 -5.43 -17.12 4.71
N SER A 367 -5.00 -16.93 3.46
CA SER A 367 -4.79 -17.99 2.47
C SER A 367 -6.05 -18.80 2.09
N GLU A 368 -7.24 -18.36 2.50
CA GLU A 368 -8.48 -18.97 2.07
C GLU A 368 -8.80 -18.61 0.60
N PRO A 369 -9.27 -19.54 -0.22
CA PRO A 369 -9.61 -19.29 -1.62
C PRO A 369 -10.65 -18.18 -1.80
N GLU A 370 -11.62 -18.06 -0.90
CA GLU A 370 -12.72 -17.11 -0.96
C GLU A 370 -12.54 -15.88 -0.04
N GLN A 371 -11.33 -15.61 0.45
CA GLN A 371 -11.01 -14.47 1.32
C GLN A 371 -11.46 -13.10 0.79
N TRP A 372 -11.71 -13.00 -0.50
CA TRP A 372 -12.17 -11.77 -1.17
C TRP A 372 -13.68 -11.54 -1.06
N LEU A 373 -14.48 -12.60 -0.79
CA LEU A 373 -15.94 -12.52 -0.74
C LEU A 373 -16.48 -11.67 0.43
N PRO A 374 -16.05 -11.86 1.69
CA PRO A 374 -16.58 -11.09 2.80
C PRO A 374 -16.46 -9.57 2.60
N PRO A 375 -15.27 -9.01 2.26
CA PRO A 375 -15.16 -7.57 2.09
C PRO A 375 -15.95 -7.04 0.88
N ILE A 376 -16.00 -7.76 -0.23
CA ILE A 376 -16.77 -7.28 -1.39
C ILE A 376 -18.28 -7.30 -1.11
N ARG A 377 -18.78 -8.27 -0.34
CA ARG A 377 -20.18 -8.31 0.09
C ARG A 377 -20.54 -7.17 1.03
N VAL A 378 -19.66 -6.84 1.97
CA VAL A 378 -19.83 -5.66 2.83
C VAL A 378 -20.03 -4.41 1.97
N VAL A 379 -19.23 -4.21 0.94
CA VAL A 379 -19.37 -3.06 0.05
C VAL A 379 -20.66 -3.13 -0.79
N ARG A 380 -20.89 -4.22 -1.50
CA ARG A 380 -21.96 -4.36 -2.50
C ARG A 380 -23.35 -4.52 -1.91
N GLU A 381 -23.46 -5.11 -0.73
CA GLU A 381 -24.76 -5.51 -0.15
C GLU A 381 -25.13 -4.69 1.08
N VAL A 382 -24.14 -4.02 1.70
CA VAL A 382 -24.37 -3.19 2.88
C VAL A 382 -24.13 -1.72 2.55
N VAL A 383 -22.90 -1.33 2.21
CA VAL A 383 -22.53 0.09 2.14
C VAL A 383 -23.18 0.79 0.95
N LEU A 384 -22.94 0.32 -0.27
CA LEU A 384 -23.42 0.98 -1.48
C LEU A 384 -24.96 1.02 -1.57
N PRO A 385 -25.71 -0.06 -1.23
CA PRO A 385 -27.17 -0.02 -1.25
C PRO A 385 -27.79 0.88 -0.17
N SER A 386 -27.00 1.31 0.83
CA SER A 386 -27.47 2.22 1.89
C SER A 386 -27.26 3.69 1.55
N ILE A 387 -26.65 4.03 0.43
CA ILE A 387 -26.46 5.42 0.00
C ILE A 387 -27.78 5.94 -0.58
N LEU A 388 -28.23 7.13 -0.09
CA LEU A 388 -29.47 7.82 -0.48
C LEU A 388 -29.33 8.61 -1.78
#